data_278bb5efa00780ba2b44a7c752df4763
#
_entry.id   278bb5efa00780ba2b44a7c752df4763
#
_cell.length_a   1.000
_cell.length_b   1.000
_cell.length_c   1.000
_cell.angle_alpha   90.00
_cell.angle_beta   90.00
_cell.angle_gamma   90.00
#
_symmetry.space_group_name_H-M   'P 1'
#
loop_
_entity.id
_entity.type
_entity.pdbx_description
1 polymer ?
#
loop_
_entity_poly.entity_id
_entity_poly.type
_entity_poly.pdbx_seq_one_letter_code
_entity_poly.pdbx_strand_id
1 'polypeptide(L)'
;STVNTSLVACEWHDHKINILDVPGFSDFFGEVVSTLRVADCLVMVVDAVAGVEVSTEIIWELADEQNIPIIGFINKLDRENADFKKAFESMQSTLTRQIVPIQLPIGKEDGFNGMVDLISQKAYKYDNCKATEIPVPDDMKADIEHYREMMIEAAAEGDDEITMKYLDG
;
A
#
# COMPACT_ATOMS: atom_id res chain seq x y z
N SER A 1 -16.08 -10.36 12.32
CA SER A 1 -14.66 -10.19 12.71
C SER A 1 -13.97 -11.54 12.70
N THR A 2 -12.82 -11.61 12.07
CA THR A 2 -11.99 -12.83 11.99
C THR A 2 -11.39 -13.14 13.35
N VAL A 3 -11.48 -14.38 13.83
CA VAL A 3 -10.95 -14.84 15.12
C VAL A 3 -9.70 -15.69 14.93
N ASN A 4 -9.63 -16.45 13.86
CA ASN A 4 -8.50 -17.31 13.49
C ASN A 4 -8.00 -16.94 12.12
N THR A 5 -6.73 -17.20 11.84
CA THR A 5 -6.13 -17.03 10.52
C THR A 5 -6.86 -17.87 9.48
N SER A 6 -7.22 -17.26 8.36
CA SER A 6 -7.86 -17.93 7.24
C SER A 6 -6.92 -17.98 6.03
N LEU A 7 -6.81 -19.15 5.40
CA LEU A 7 -6.02 -19.33 4.18
C LEU A 7 -6.93 -19.31 2.96
N VAL A 8 -6.63 -18.40 2.03
CA VAL A 8 -7.27 -18.33 0.71
C VAL A 8 -6.19 -18.41 -0.37
N ALA A 9 -6.37 -19.28 -1.36
CA ALA A 9 -5.45 -19.39 -2.48
C ALA A 9 -6.08 -18.84 -3.76
N CYS A 10 -5.29 -18.14 -4.56
CA CYS A 10 -5.65 -17.74 -5.92
C CYS A 10 -4.47 -17.93 -6.88
N GLU A 11 -4.75 -17.91 -8.18
CA GLU A 11 -3.72 -17.97 -9.22
C GLU A 11 -3.72 -16.67 -10.02
N TRP A 12 -2.52 -16.14 -10.28
CA TRP A 12 -2.30 -14.93 -11.06
C TRP A 12 -1.00 -15.04 -11.86
N HIS A 13 -1.07 -14.87 -13.18
CA HIS A 13 0.09 -14.95 -14.07
C HIS A 13 0.98 -16.18 -13.82
N ASP A 14 0.37 -17.38 -13.77
CA ASP A 14 1.04 -18.66 -13.50
C ASP A 14 1.70 -18.78 -12.10
N HIS A 15 1.39 -17.87 -11.20
CA HIS A 15 1.81 -17.92 -9.80
C HIS A 15 0.65 -18.27 -8.89
N LYS A 16 0.89 -19.21 -7.97
CA LYS A 16 -0.04 -19.48 -6.88
C LYS A 16 0.23 -18.50 -5.73
N ILE A 17 -0.78 -17.71 -5.38
CA ILE A 17 -0.74 -16.77 -4.27
C ILE A 17 -1.57 -17.34 -3.13
N ASN A 18 -0.94 -17.53 -1.96
CA ASN A 18 -1.62 -17.91 -0.74
C ASN A 18 -1.79 -16.66 0.14
N ILE A 19 -3.03 -16.29 0.39
CA ILE A 19 -3.38 -15.14 1.23
C ILE A 19 -3.74 -15.68 2.61
N LEU A 20 -3.02 -15.21 3.63
CA LEU A 20 -3.28 -15.49 5.03
C LEU A 20 -3.99 -14.27 5.63
N ASP A 21 -5.32 -14.34 5.76
CA ASP A 21 -6.13 -13.30 6.38
C ASP A 21 -6.09 -13.46 7.88
N VAL A 22 -5.45 -12.52 8.58
CA VAL A 22 -5.25 -12.55 10.03
C VAL A 22 -6.18 -11.57 10.74
N PRO A 23 -6.61 -11.88 11.99
CA PRO A 23 -7.39 -10.97 12.80
C PRO A 23 -6.65 -9.65 13.07
N GLY A 24 -7.34 -8.51 12.96
CA GLY A 24 -6.76 -7.18 13.25
C GLY A 24 -6.85 -6.74 14.71
N PHE A 25 -7.55 -7.50 15.60
CA PHE A 25 -7.70 -7.15 17.00
C PHE A 25 -6.51 -7.62 17.83
N SER A 26 -6.08 -6.80 18.77
CA SER A 26 -4.96 -7.06 19.70
C SER A 26 -5.08 -8.37 20.48
N ASP A 27 -6.29 -8.79 20.80
CA ASP A 27 -6.57 -10.05 21.52
C ASP A 27 -6.10 -11.30 20.75
N PHE A 28 -5.96 -11.21 19.42
CA PHE A 28 -5.54 -12.29 18.53
C PHE A 28 -4.14 -12.10 17.97
N PHE A 29 -3.32 -11.30 18.62
CA PHE A 29 -1.97 -10.96 18.16
C PHE A 29 -1.06 -12.18 17.95
N GLY A 30 -1.27 -13.27 18.69
CA GLY A 30 -0.56 -14.52 18.48
C GLY A 30 -0.74 -15.13 17.08
N GLU A 31 -1.89 -14.91 16.44
CA GLU A 31 -2.16 -15.32 15.05
C GLU A 31 -1.28 -14.55 14.07
N VAL A 32 -1.13 -13.23 14.28
CA VAL A 32 -0.27 -12.36 13.46
C VAL A 32 1.19 -12.82 13.54
N VAL A 33 1.70 -13.00 14.76
CA VAL A 33 3.10 -13.45 15.00
C VAL A 33 3.36 -14.81 14.34
N SER A 34 2.42 -15.74 14.47
CA SER A 34 2.56 -17.08 13.88
C SER A 34 2.56 -17.02 12.35
N THR A 35 1.71 -16.17 11.77
CA THR A 35 1.56 -16.01 10.32
C THR A 35 2.77 -15.31 9.70
N LEU A 36 3.31 -14.27 10.34
CA LEU A 36 4.50 -13.57 9.86
C LEU A 36 5.71 -14.51 9.67
N ARG A 37 5.84 -15.56 10.46
CA ARG A 37 6.95 -16.53 10.34
C ARG A 37 6.94 -17.35 9.04
N VAL A 38 5.83 -17.40 8.33
CA VAL A 38 5.66 -18.19 7.10
C VAL A 38 5.26 -17.32 5.90
N ALA A 39 5.08 -16.03 6.10
CA ALA A 39 4.72 -15.09 5.05
C ALA A 39 5.96 -14.58 4.30
N ASP A 40 5.86 -14.49 2.99
CA ASP A 40 6.90 -13.89 2.13
C ASP A 40 6.78 -12.37 2.04
N CYS A 41 5.58 -11.83 2.32
CA CYS A 41 5.27 -10.40 2.26
C CYS A 41 4.09 -10.09 3.18
N LEU A 42 4.08 -8.90 3.77
CA LEU A 42 2.96 -8.36 4.53
C LEU A 42 2.20 -7.32 3.70
N VAL A 43 0.87 -7.47 3.60
CA VAL A 43 -0.01 -6.39 3.14
C VAL A 43 -0.62 -5.73 4.36
N MET A 44 -0.14 -4.52 4.70
CA MET A 44 -0.62 -3.72 5.81
C MET A 44 -1.81 -2.87 5.36
N VAL A 45 -3.00 -3.18 5.85
CA VAL A 45 -4.23 -2.46 5.51
C VAL A 45 -4.47 -1.34 6.51
N VAL A 46 -4.47 -0.09 6.03
CA VAL A 46 -4.69 1.12 6.83
C VAL A 46 -6.02 1.76 6.42
N ASP A 47 -6.83 2.14 7.38
CA ASP A 47 -8.10 2.84 7.15
C ASP A 47 -7.84 4.30 6.75
N ALA A 48 -8.41 4.76 5.65
CA ALA A 48 -8.20 6.12 5.12
C ALA A 48 -8.73 7.24 6.03
N VAL A 49 -9.60 6.90 7.00
CA VAL A 49 -10.15 7.85 7.98
C VAL A 49 -9.34 7.82 9.27
N ALA A 50 -9.03 6.62 9.79
CA ALA A 50 -8.34 6.45 11.07
C ALA A 50 -6.81 6.67 10.96
N GLY A 51 -6.22 6.37 9.80
CA GLY A 51 -4.77 6.39 9.64
C GLY A 51 -4.08 5.22 10.37
N VAL A 52 -2.85 5.46 10.84
CA VAL A 52 -2.08 4.47 11.61
C VAL A 52 -2.64 4.35 13.02
N GLU A 53 -2.91 3.13 13.44
CA GLU A 53 -3.36 2.77 14.79
C GLU A 53 -2.23 2.03 15.53
N VAL A 54 -2.33 1.92 16.85
CA VAL A 54 -1.32 1.25 17.71
C VAL A 54 -1.02 -0.18 17.24
N SER A 55 -2.05 -0.92 16.81
CA SER A 55 -1.87 -2.28 16.27
C SER A 55 -1.05 -2.27 14.97
N THR A 56 -1.20 -1.24 14.14
CA THR A 56 -0.42 -1.07 12.91
C THR A 56 1.06 -0.89 13.21
N GLU A 57 1.40 -0.05 14.19
CA GLU A 57 2.80 0.18 14.63
C GLU A 57 3.45 -1.11 15.12
N ILE A 58 2.78 -1.84 16.01
CA ILE A 58 3.30 -3.10 16.57
C ILE A 58 3.54 -4.16 15.48
N ILE A 59 2.59 -4.31 14.54
CA ILE A 59 2.71 -5.28 13.44
C ILE A 59 3.83 -4.86 12.48
N TRP A 60 3.96 -3.56 12.22
CA TRP A 60 5.04 -3.01 11.42
C TRP A 60 6.42 -3.33 12.01
N GLU A 61 6.63 -3.05 13.32
CA GLU A 61 7.87 -3.35 14.02
C GLU A 61 8.23 -4.83 13.95
N LEU A 62 7.25 -5.72 14.17
CA LEU A 62 7.47 -7.17 14.06
C LEU A 62 7.87 -7.63 12.66
N ALA A 63 7.27 -7.05 11.63
CA ALA A 63 7.62 -7.37 10.25
C ALA A 63 9.01 -6.82 9.90
N ASP A 64 9.35 -5.64 10.44
CA ASP A 64 10.66 -5.02 10.27
C ASP A 64 11.77 -5.84 10.92
N GLU A 65 11.58 -6.29 12.16
CA GLU A 65 12.51 -7.17 12.88
C GLU A 65 12.77 -8.48 12.13
N GLN A 66 11.80 -9.00 11.41
CA GLN A 66 11.90 -10.23 10.61
C GLN A 66 12.36 -9.98 9.17
N ASN A 67 12.62 -8.73 8.77
CA ASN A 67 12.95 -8.30 7.41
C ASN A 67 11.92 -8.73 6.36
N ILE A 68 10.63 -8.76 6.73
CA ILE A 68 9.55 -9.06 5.81
C ILE A 68 9.25 -7.82 4.96
N PRO A 69 9.17 -7.93 3.62
CA PRO A 69 8.71 -6.84 2.76
C PRO A 69 7.28 -6.44 3.09
N ILE A 70 7.00 -5.13 3.09
CA ILE A 70 5.69 -4.59 3.45
C ILE A 70 5.12 -3.78 2.29
N ILE A 71 3.86 -4.06 1.93
CA ILE A 71 3.05 -3.23 1.04
C ILE A 71 1.96 -2.58 1.87
N GLY A 72 1.93 -1.24 1.92
CA GLY A 72 0.84 -0.48 2.54
C GLY A 72 -0.37 -0.41 1.60
N PHE A 73 -1.57 -0.69 2.12
CA PHE A 73 -2.82 -0.58 1.39
C PHE A 73 -3.78 0.34 2.14
N ILE A 74 -3.97 1.57 1.64
CA ILE A 74 -4.92 2.52 2.22
C ILE A 74 -6.32 2.18 1.69
N ASN A 75 -7.18 1.70 2.59
CA ASN A 75 -8.51 1.17 2.31
C ASN A 75 -9.63 2.14 2.71
N LYS A 76 -10.81 1.92 2.18
CA LYS A 76 -12.03 2.68 2.49
C LYS A 76 -11.95 4.15 2.08
N LEU A 77 -11.32 4.42 0.94
CA LEU A 77 -11.22 5.76 0.34
C LEU A 77 -12.56 6.34 -0.10
N ASP A 78 -13.59 5.49 -0.17
CA ASP A 78 -14.99 5.81 -0.48
C ASP A 78 -15.79 6.30 0.74
N ARG A 79 -15.24 6.26 1.94
CA ARG A 79 -15.94 6.68 3.16
C ARG A 79 -15.91 8.20 3.34
N GLU A 80 -16.93 8.70 4.03
CA GLU A 80 -16.96 10.07 4.52
C GLU A 80 -15.74 10.38 5.39
N ASN A 81 -15.10 11.53 5.18
CA ASN A 81 -13.85 11.96 5.81
C ASN A 81 -12.60 11.14 5.45
N ALA A 82 -12.67 10.26 4.45
CA ALA A 82 -11.49 9.56 3.95
C ALA A 82 -10.55 10.53 3.22
N ASP A 83 -9.27 10.48 3.58
CA ASP A 83 -8.25 11.33 2.98
C ASP A 83 -6.94 10.55 2.81
N PHE A 84 -6.59 10.27 1.55
CA PHE A 84 -5.37 9.54 1.20
C PHE A 84 -4.11 10.25 1.72
N LYS A 85 -4.02 11.58 1.52
CA LYS A 85 -2.81 12.33 1.90
C LYS A 85 -2.59 12.29 3.40
N LYS A 86 -3.64 12.47 4.20
CA LYS A 86 -3.56 12.38 5.67
C LYS A 86 -3.19 10.97 6.15
N ALA A 87 -3.79 9.94 5.56
CA ALA A 87 -3.45 8.56 5.92
C ALA A 87 -2.00 8.24 5.55
N PHE A 88 -1.54 8.67 4.38
CA PHE A 88 -0.16 8.50 3.93
C PHE A 88 0.84 9.26 4.81
N GLU A 89 0.57 10.53 5.15
CA GLU A 89 1.37 11.34 6.08
C GLU A 89 1.44 10.69 7.47
N SER A 90 0.33 10.12 7.96
CA SER A 90 0.31 9.34 9.21
C SER A 90 1.25 8.15 9.13
N MET A 91 1.26 7.41 8.01
CA MET A 91 2.19 6.30 7.80
C MET A 91 3.65 6.78 7.78
N GLN A 92 3.97 7.84 7.04
CA GLN A 92 5.33 8.38 6.94
C GLN A 92 5.87 8.91 8.28
N SER A 93 5.01 9.52 9.10
CA SER A 93 5.41 10.11 10.38
C SER A 93 5.57 9.10 11.51
N THR A 94 4.86 7.97 11.43
CA THR A 94 4.77 7.00 12.53
C THR A 94 5.63 5.76 12.28
N LEU A 95 5.75 5.33 11.00
CA LEU A 95 6.44 4.09 10.67
C LEU A 95 7.92 4.34 10.35
N THR A 96 8.76 3.39 10.74
CA THR A 96 10.23 3.57 10.79
C THR A 96 10.96 3.52 9.46
N ARG A 97 10.36 2.89 8.43
CA ARG A 97 10.95 2.80 7.08
C ARG A 97 10.45 3.91 6.17
N GLN A 98 11.24 4.28 5.18
CA GLN A 98 10.78 5.16 4.12
C GLN A 98 9.63 4.52 3.34
N ILE A 99 8.51 5.24 3.24
CA ILE A 99 7.30 4.81 2.56
C ILE A 99 7.05 5.73 1.39
N VAL A 100 6.84 5.16 0.21
CA VAL A 100 6.51 5.88 -1.01
C VAL A 100 5.26 5.31 -1.64
N PRO A 101 4.39 6.13 -2.24
CA PRO A 101 3.21 5.62 -2.93
C PRO A 101 3.62 5.06 -4.30
N ILE A 102 2.97 3.96 -4.69
CA ILE A 102 3.06 3.40 -6.05
C ILE A 102 1.79 3.64 -6.85
N GLN A 103 0.70 4.00 -6.16
CA GLN A 103 -0.59 4.34 -6.77
C GLN A 103 -1.22 5.53 -6.03
N LEU A 104 -1.93 6.39 -6.79
CA LEU A 104 -2.68 7.52 -6.26
C LEU A 104 -4.17 7.36 -6.56
N PRO A 105 -5.08 7.64 -5.61
CA PRO A 105 -6.51 7.58 -5.86
C PRO A 105 -6.99 8.73 -6.75
N ILE A 106 -7.97 8.45 -7.61
CA ILE A 106 -8.69 9.45 -8.39
C ILE A 106 -9.99 9.76 -7.68
N GLY A 107 -10.12 10.99 -7.19
CA GLY A 107 -11.24 11.41 -6.36
C GLY A 107 -11.09 10.99 -4.90
N LYS A 108 -12.09 11.31 -4.09
CA LYS A 108 -12.17 10.97 -2.67
C LYS A 108 -13.62 10.78 -2.25
N GLU A 109 -13.85 10.06 -1.17
CA GLU A 109 -15.20 9.81 -0.65
C GLU A 109 -16.12 9.25 -1.74
N ASP A 110 -17.34 9.74 -1.86
CA ASP A 110 -18.29 9.33 -2.91
C ASP A 110 -17.76 9.56 -4.34
N GLY A 111 -16.79 10.45 -4.50
CA GLY A 111 -16.13 10.73 -5.78
C GLY A 111 -14.95 9.80 -6.10
N PHE A 112 -14.55 8.89 -5.19
CA PHE A 112 -13.50 7.91 -5.45
C PHE A 112 -13.94 6.91 -6.53
N ASN A 113 -13.25 6.90 -7.66
CA ASN A 113 -13.67 6.09 -8.81
C ASN A 113 -12.54 5.43 -9.60
N GLY A 114 -11.28 5.62 -9.19
CA GLY A 114 -10.16 5.06 -9.92
C GLY A 114 -8.82 5.29 -9.23
N MET A 115 -7.76 4.91 -9.91
CA MET A 115 -6.38 5.06 -9.46
C MET A 115 -5.43 5.41 -10.61
N VAL A 116 -4.38 6.14 -10.30
CA VAL A 116 -3.23 6.34 -11.17
C VAL A 116 -2.10 5.45 -10.68
N ASP A 117 -1.58 4.63 -11.56
CA ASP A 117 -0.36 3.84 -11.35
C ASP A 117 0.86 4.69 -11.68
N LEU A 118 1.72 4.93 -10.69
CA LEU A 118 2.90 5.80 -10.83
C LEU A 118 4.04 5.14 -11.60
N ILE A 119 4.08 3.80 -11.63
CA ILE A 119 5.10 3.04 -12.35
C ILE A 119 4.85 3.15 -13.86
N SER A 120 3.65 2.78 -14.29
CA SER A 120 3.26 2.82 -15.70
C SER A 120 2.78 4.20 -16.19
N GLN A 121 2.51 5.14 -15.26
CA GLN A 121 1.92 6.46 -15.51
C GLN A 121 0.55 6.39 -16.22
N LYS A 122 -0.22 5.38 -15.90
CA LYS A 122 -1.55 5.14 -16.45
C LYS A 122 -2.63 5.34 -15.41
N ALA A 123 -3.75 5.87 -15.83
CA ALA A 123 -4.93 6.01 -14.98
C ALA A 123 -5.99 4.97 -15.34
N TYR A 124 -6.61 4.42 -14.30
CA TYR A 124 -7.64 3.40 -14.43
C TYR A 124 -8.88 3.78 -13.62
N LYS A 125 -10.02 3.61 -14.26
CA LYS A 125 -11.32 3.65 -13.60
C LYS A 125 -11.84 2.23 -13.41
N TYR A 126 -12.46 1.98 -12.26
CA TYR A 126 -13.05 0.69 -11.94
C TYR A 126 -14.57 0.76 -11.98
N ASP A 127 -15.17 -0.13 -12.77
CA ASP A 127 -16.60 -0.35 -12.80
C ASP A 127 -16.88 -1.86 -12.80
N ASN A 128 -17.69 -2.34 -11.85
CA ASN A 128 -18.04 -3.75 -11.69
C ASN A 128 -16.84 -4.70 -11.78
N CYS A 129 -15.76 -4.41 -11.04
CA CYS A 129 -14.50 -5.16 -11.02
C CYS A 129 -13.75 -5.20 -12.36
N LYS A 130 -14.07 -4.31 -13.30
CA LYS A 130 -13.32 -4.15 -14.56
C LYS A 130 -12.54 -2.85 -14.53
N ALA A 131 -11.23 -2.97 -14.72
CA ALA A 131 -10.36 -1.82 -14.93
C ALA A 131 -10.48 -1.34 -16.37
N THR A 132 -10.68 -0.04 -16.56
CA THR A 132 -10.65 0.63 -17.87
C THR A 132 -9.62 1.74 -17.82
N GLU A 133 -8.67 1.72 -18.75
CA GLU A 133 -7.67 2.78 -18.88
C GLU A 133 -8.38 4.09 -19.32
N ILE A 134 -8.06 5.19 -18.64
CA ILE A 134 -8.59 6.52 -18.92
C ILE A 134 -7.43 7.53 -19.06
N PRO A 135 -7.64 8.69 -19.67
CA PRO A 135 -6.65 9.76 -19.62
C PRO A 135 -6.34 10.18 -18.20
N VAL A 136 -5.07 10.45 -17.91
CA VAL A 136 -4.65 10.98 -16.61
C VAL A 136 -5.32 12.35 -16.38
N PRO A 137 -6.01 12.56 -15.24
CA PRO A 137 -6.62 13.84 -14.93
C PRO A 137 -5.58 14.96 -14.86
N ASP A 138 -5.89 16.12 -15.47
CA ASP A 138 -4.94 17.24 -15.56
C ASP A 138 -4.58 17.84 -14.19
N ASP A 139 -5.52 17.81 -13.25
CA ASP A 139 -5.36 18.29 -11.87
C ASP A 139 -4.44 17.39 -11.02
N MET A 140 -4.18 16.17 -11.46
CA MET A 140 -3.29 15.22 -10.76
C MET A 140 -1.85 15.24 -11.27
N LYS A 141 -1.54 15.92 -12.39
CA LYS A 141 -0.21 15.86 -13.01
C LYS A 141 0.91 16.28 -12.06
N ALA A 142 0.71 17.35 -11.30
CA ALA A 142 1.71 17.83 -10.34
C ALA A 142 1.93 16.84 -9.18
N ASP A 143 0.87 16.24 -8.65
CA ASP A 143 0.97 15.22 -7.60
C ASP A 143 1.66 13.96 -8.14
N ILE A 144 1.33 13.54 -9.37
CA ILE A 144 1.95 12.37 -10.03
C ILE A 144 3.46 12.58 -10.21
N GLU A 145 3.87 13.75 -10.71
CA GLU A 145 5.29 14.08 -10.89
C GLU A 145 6.03 14.06 -9.56
N HIS A 146 5.50 14.74 -8.54
CA HIS A 146 6.08 14.78 -7.20
C HIS A 146 6.24 13.39 -6.55
N TYR A 147 5.17 12.58 -6.52
CA TYR A 147 5.23 11.27 -5.89
C TYR A 147 6.03 10.25 -6.71
N ARG A 148 6.07 10.40 -8.04
CA ARG A 148 6.92 9.57 -8.87
C ARG A 148 8.41 9.87 -8.63
N GLU A 149 8.78 11.13 -8.50
CA GLU A 149 10.14 11.54 -8.16
C GLU A 149 10.57 10.94 -6.81
N MET A 150 9.73 11.08 -5.78
CA MET A 150 9.94 10.45 -4.46
C MET A 150 10.11 8.92 -4.57
N MET A 151 9.31 8.25 -5.40
CA MET A 151 9.40 6.80 -5.61
C MET A 151 10.71 6.39 -6.28
N ILE A 152 11.16 7.15 -7.29
CA ILE A 152 12.41 6.88 -8.01
C ILE A 152 13.62 7.11 -7.09
N GLU A 153 13.63 8.19 -6.30
CA GLU A 153 14.68 8.47 -5.31
C GLU A 153 14.79 7.33 -4.29
N ALA A 154 13.66 6.89 -3.72
CA ALA A 154 13.65 5.79 -2.77
C ALA A 154 14.12 4.45 -3.39
N ALA A 155 13.79 4.19 -4.65
CA ALA A 155 14.27 3.01 -5.35
C ALA A 155 15.77 3.09 -5.64
N ALA A 156 16.29 4.30 -5.94
CA ALA A 156 17.71 4.52 -6.16
C ALA A 156 18.55 4.29 -4.90
N GLU A 157 18.07 4.70 -3.72
CA GLU A 157 18.78 4.49 -2.45
C GLU A 157 19.00 3.00 -2.10
N GLY A 158 18.18 2.11 -2.65
CA GLY A 158 18.24 0.67 -2.38
C GLY A 158 19.20 -0.13 -3.27
N ASP A 159 19.72 0.46 -4.36
CA ASP A 159 20.55 -0.27 -5.33
C ASP A 159 21.57 0.66 -6.02
N ASP A 160 22.84 0.34 -5.91
CA ASP A 160 23.96 1.14 -6.47
C ASP A 160 23.87 1.31 -8.00
N GLU A 161 23.39 0.29 -8.72
CA GLU A 161 23.25 0.36 -10.19
C GLU A 161 22.11 1.31 -10.58
N ILE A 162 21.00 1.29 -9.83
CA ILE A 162 19.87 2.20 -10.04
C ILE A 162 20.28 3.63 -9.66
N THR A 163 21.03 3.81 -8.56
CA THR A 163 21.58 5.09 -8.14
C THR A 163 22.43 5.71 -9.24
N MET A 164 23.33 4.94 -9.86
CA MET A 164 24.17 5.42 -10.94
C MET A 164 23.35 5.85 -12.15
N LYS A 165 22.34 5.05 -12.54
CA LYS A 165 21.44 5.41 -13.65
C LYS A 165 20.62 6.67 -13.35
N TYR A 166 20.19 6.85 -12.10
CA TYR A 166 19.44 8.05 -11.68
C TYR A 166 20.30 9.32 -11.72
N LEU A 167 21.59 9.22 -11.36
CA LEU A 167 22.52 10.35 -11.40
C LEU A 167 22.98 10.71 -12.81
N ASP A 168 22.98 9.76 -13.72
CA ASP A 168 23.36 9.97 -15.13
C ASP A 168 22.23 10.57 -15.98
N GLY A 169 20.96 10.66 -15.47
CA GLY A 169 19.77 11.23 -16.13
C GLY A 169 18.99 10.16 -16.87
#